data_78f7196cb197ce0686a55c1a376ccfbe
#
_entry.id   78f7196cb197ce0686a55c1a376ccfbe
#
_cell.length_a   1.000
_cell.length_b   1.000
_cell.length_c   1.000
_cell.angle_alpha   90.00
_cell.angle_beta   90.00
_cell.angle_gamma   90.00
#
_symmetry.space_group_name_H-M   'P 1'
#
loop_
_entity.id
_entity.type
_entity.pdbx_description
1 polymer ?
#
loop_
_entity_poly.entity_id
_entity_poly.type
_entity_poly.pdbx_seq_one_letter_code
_entity_poly.pdbx_strand_id
1 'polypeptide(L)'
;DVCSSDLLQSLYNGALQQKQCGIAAAVTTDEKGIINYPYLHAKGHENQVYPEKKHCSFCCSLLTPGLLKAFDFQTLDPSKNWYDVTISHESLKRGFQNYLFTTLPVWHRPHSSRPWKQLKYKNPLKYYWLKYTKGLDKI
;
A
#
# COMPACT_ATOMS: atom_id res chain seq x y z
N ASP A 1 3.31 -12.28 -7.98
CA ASP A 1 4.11 -11.04 -7.92
C ASP A 1 5.59 -11.42 -7.92
N VAL A 2 6.31 -11.03 -8.97
CA VAL A 2 7.75 -11.31 -9.08
C VAL A 2 8.51 -10.06 -8.67
N CYS A 3 9.02 -10.04 -7.45
CA CYS A 3 10.00 -9.04 -7.02
C CYS A 3 11.40 -9.55 -7.37
N SER A 4 12.10 -8.90 -8.31
CA SER A 4 13.51 -9.20 -8.57
C SER A 4 14.38 -8.70 -7.40
N SER A 5 15.55 -9.34 -7.20
CA SER A 5 16.54 -8.88 -6.21
C SER A 5 16.92 -7.42 -6.42
N ASP A 6 17.02 -6.99 -7.66
CA ASP A 6 17.39 -5.62 -8.03
C ASP A 6 16.32 -4.60 -7.64
N LEU A 7 15.04 -4.98 -7.73
CA LEU A 7 13.92 -4.13 -7.29
C LEU A 7 13.94 -3.94 -5.77
N LEU A 8 14.13 -5.03 -5.01
CA LEU A 8 14.22 -4.95 -3.54
C LEU A 8 15.43 -4.12 -3.10
N GLN A 9 16.58 -4.28 -3.77
CA GLN A 9 17.77 -3.49 -3.49
C GLN A 9 17.55 -2.00 -3.81
N SER A 10 16.89 -1.70 -4.93
CA SER A 10 16.55 -0.33 -5.33
C SER A 10 15.58 0.32 -4.34
N LEU A 11 14.57 -0.43 -3.89
CA LEU A 11 13.62 0.04 -2.90
C LEU A 11 14.28 0.30 -1.54
N TYR A 12 15.19 -0.58 -1.13
CA TYR A 12 15.99 -0.42 0.09
C TYR A 12 16.89 0.82 0.01
N ASN A 13 17.67 0.96 -1.05
CA ASN A 13 18.54 2.11 -1.25
C ASN A 13 17.73 3.42 -1.32
N GLY A 14 16.59 3.40 -2.00
CA GLY A 14 15.68 4.52 -2.05
C GLY A 14 15.12 4.90 -0.67
N ALA A 15 14.74 3.92 0.14
CA ALA A 15 14.25 4.15 1.50
C ALA A 15 15.29 4.82 2.39
N LEU A 16 16.57 4.45 2.26
CA LEU A 16 17.66 5.05 3.02
C LEU A 16 17.87 6.54 2.70
N GLN A 17 17.51 6.98 1.50
CA GLN A 17 17.64 8.38 1.07
C GLN A 17 16.48 9.25 1.55
N GLN A 18 15.37 8.65 2.01
CA GLN A 18 14.20 9.39 2.45
C GLN A 18 14.26 9.72 3.95
N LYS A 19 13.93 10.97 4.27
CA LYS A 19 13.86 11.43 5.67
C LYS A 19 12.74 10.72 6.42
N GLN A 20 13.05 10.22 7.61
CA GLN A 20 12.08 9.60 8.52
C GLN A 20 11.21 8.52 7.84
N CYS A 21 11.78 7.78 6.89
CA CYS A 21 11.06 6.74 6.19
C CYS A 21 10.57 5.67 7.17
N GLY A 22 9.25 5.45 7.20
CA GLY A 22 8.63 4.34 7.93
C GLY A 22 8.37 3.16 7.00
N ILE A 23 7.71 3.42 5.87
CA ILE A 23 7.40 2.44 4.84
C ILE A 23 7.85 2.97 3.48
N ALA A 24 8.56 2.15 2.74
CA ALA A 24 8.84 2.36 1.33
C ALA A 24 8.07 1.32 0.51
N ALA A 25 7.22 1.77 -0.40
CA ALA A 25 6.38 0.89 -1.22
C ALA A 25 6.66 1.09 -2.71
N ALA A 26 6.78 0.01 -3.45
CA ALA A 26 6.79 0.04 -4.91
C ALA A 26 5.37 0.21 -5.45
N VAL A 27 5.23 0.90 -6.58
CA VAL A 27 3.93 1.08 -7.21
C VAL A 27 3.46 -0.20 -7.90
N THR A 28 2.17 -0.50 -7.79
CA THR A 28 1.58 -1.64 -8.49
C THR A 28 1.08 -1.25 -9.87
N THR A 29 1.33 -2.11 -10.85
CA THR A 29 0.90 -1.93 -12.23
C THR A 29 0.20 -3.19 -12.76
N ASP A 30 -0.52 -3.06 -13.86
CA ASP A 30 -0.98 -4.18 -14.65
C ASP A 30 0.15 -4.71 -15.57
N GLU A 31 -0.18 -5.70 -16.40
CA GLU A 31 0.74 -6.30 -17.37
C GLU A 31 1.26 -5.32 -18.45
N LYS A 32 0.57 -4.18 -18.62
CA LYS A 32 0.95 -3.10 -19.56
C LYS A 32 1.74 -1.99 -18.88
N GLY A 33 2.09 -2.15 -17.61
CA GLY A 33 2.80 -1.13 -16.83
C GLY A 33 1.90 0.03 -16.38
N ILE A 34 0.57 -0.07 -16.54
CA ILE A 34 -0.35 0.99 -16.11
C ILE A 34 -0.62 0.83 -14.62
N ILE A 35 -0.46 1.93 -13.87
CA ILE A 35 -0.73 1.96 -12.42
C ILE A 35 -2.15 1.46 -12.14
N ASN A 36 -2.25 0.46 -11.29
CA ASN A 36 -3.50 -0.17 -10.93
C ASN A 36 -3.84 -0.01 -9.44
N TYR A 37 -4.90 -0.68 -9.00
CA TYR A 37 -5.24 -0.75 -7.58
C TYR A 37 -4.09 -1.41 -6.77
N PRO A 38 -3.71 -0.87 -5.59
CA PRO A 38 -4.42 0.17 -4.82
C PRO A 38 -3.98 1.62 -5.11
N TYR A 39 -3.04 1.85 -6.02
CA TYR A 39 -2.39 3.13 -6.25
C TYR A 39 -2.97 3.95 -7.41
N LEU A 40 -4.25 3.78 -7.73
CA LEU A 40 -4.89 4.55 -8.81
C LEU A 40 -4.79 6.08 -8.64
N HIS A 41 -4.64 6.56 -7.41
CA HIS A 41 -4.44 7.97 -7.11
C HIS A 41 -3.04 8.49 -7.46
N ALA A 42 -2.09 7.57 -7.70
CA ALA A 42 -0.73 7.92 -8.11
C ALA A 42 -0.59 8.17 -9.63
N LYS A 43 -1.66 7.97 -10.40
CA LYS A 43 -1.68 8.35 -11.81
C LYS A 43 -1.43 9.85 -11.94
N GLY A 44 -0.52 10.24 -12.82
CA GLY A 44 -0.02 11.61 -12.96
C GLY A 44 1.19 11.94 -12.08
N HIS A 45 1.67 10.98 -11.29
CA HIS A 45 2.88 11.07 -10.47
C HIS A 45 3.89 9.98 -10.84
N GLU A 46 3.93 9.62 -12.12
CA GLU A 46 4.85 8.61 -12.63
C GLU A 46 6.32 9.07 -12.51
N ASN A 47 7.23 8.10 -12.41
CA ASN A 47 8.69 8.31 -12.37
C ASN A 47 9.19 9.22 -11.23
N GLN A 48 8.56 9.16 -10.08
CA GLN A 48 9.00 9.92 -8.92
C GLN A 48 8.83 9.13 -7.61
N VAL A 49 9.40 9.66 -6.54
CA VAL A 49 9.19 9.20 -5.17
C VAL A 49 8.48 10.32 -4.42
N TYR A 50 7.36 10.00 -3.80
CA TYR A 50 6.62 11.01 -3.05
C TYR A 50 6.01 10.46 -1.76
N PRO A 51 5.74 11.34 -0.78
CA PRO A 51 5.12 10.95 0.48
C PRO A 51 3.71 10.39 0.26
N GLU A 52 3.48 9.14 0.69
CA GLU A 52 2.17 8.50 0.65
C GLU A 52 1.43 8.76 1.97
N LYS A 53 0.32 9.50 1.88
CA LYS A 53 -0.47 9.89 3.04
C LYS A 53 -1.66 8.95 3.33
N LYS A 54 -2.01 8.09 2.39
CA LYS A 54 -3.14 7.16 2.55
C LYS A 54 -2.67 5.87 3.19
N HIS A 55 -2.22 4.94 2.39
CA HIS A 55 -1.66 3.67 2.87
C HIS A 55 -0.76 3.06 1.81
N CYS A 56 0.24 2.33 2.24
CA CYS A 56 1.10 1.52 1.42
C CYS A 56 0.57 0.09 1.40
N SER A 57 0.34 -0.47 0.21
CA SER A 57 0.01 -1.89 0.07
C SER A 57 1.24 -2.75 0.31
N PHE A 58 1.07 -3.86 0.99
CA PHE A 58 2.15 -4.81 1.25
C PHE A 58 2.42 -5.79 0.09
N CYS A 59 1.97 -5.47 -1.12
CA CYS A 59 2.33 -6.23 -2.31
C CYS A 59 3.85 -6.24 -2.55
N CYS A 60 4.49 -5.07 -2.42
CA CYS A 60 5.94 -4.94 -2.41
C CYS A 60 6.30 -3.71 -1.59
N SER A 61 6.67 -3.90 -0.32
CA SER A 61 6.97 -2.83 0.61
C SER A 61 8.07 -3.25 1.59
N LEU A 62 8.86 -2.27 2.01
CA LEU A 62 9.84 -2.39 3.09
C LEU A 62 9.37 -1.56 4.29
N LEU A 63 9.41 -2.18 5.47
CA LEU A 63 9.26 -1.49 6.74
C LEU A 63 10.66 -1.22 7.30
N THR A 64 10.93 0.02 7.65
CA THR A 64 12.25 0.39 8.16
C THR A 64 12.48 -0.13 9.58
N PRO A 65 13.74 -0.36 9.99
CA PRO A 65 14.06 -0.77 11.36
C PRO A 65 13.54 0.22 12.41
N GLY A 66 13.49 1.52 12.09
CA GLY A 66 12.91 2.54 12.96
C GLY A 66 11.43 2.28 13.27
N LEU A 67 10.64 2.02 12.23
CA LEU A 67 9.22 1.69 12.39
C LEU A 67 9.03 0.36 13.12
N LEU A 68 9.83 -0.67 12.76
CA LEU A 68 9.75 -1.99 13.40
C LEU A 68 10.02 -1.93 14.91
N LYS A 69 10.90 -1.03 15.36
CA LYS A 69 11.18 -0.82 16.79
C LYS A 69 10.12 0.03 17.48
N ALA A 70 9.53 0.98 16.76
CA ALA A 70 8.59 1.94 17.34
C ALA A 70 7.15 1.42 17.44
N PHE A 71 6.79 0.39 16.66
CA PHE A 71 5.43 -0.15 16.62
C PHE A 71 5.38 -1.57 17.17
N ASP A 72 4.51 -1.80 18.15
CA ASP A 72 4.25 -3.14 18.68
C ASP A 72 3.23 -3.87 17.80
N PHE A 73 3.72 -4.80 16.99
CA PHE A 73 2.90 -5.58 16.06
C PHE A 73 1.96 -6.57 16.78
N GLN A 74 2.18 -6.87 18.06
CA GLN A 74 1.28 -7.72 18.86
C GLN A 74 -0.05 -7.03 19.14
N THR A 75 -0.11 -5.71 19.01
CA THR A 75 -1.34 -4.93 19.17
C THR A 75 -2.28 -5.01 17.97
N LEU A 76 -1.86 -5.62 16.88
CA LEU A 76 -2.71 -5.81 15.70
C LEU A 76 -3.84 -6.77 16.01
N ASP A 77 -5.07 -6.38 15.68
CA ASP A 77 -6.26 -7.19 15.86
C ASP A 77 -6.29 -8.36 14.86
N PRO A 78 -6.16 -9.62 15.29
CA PRO A 78 -6.10 -10.77 14.39
C PRO A 78 -7.41 -11.03 13.62
N SER A 79 -8.53 -10.42 14.06
CA SER A 79 -9.81 -10.49 13.33
C SER A 79 -9.87 -9.56 12.13
N LYS A 80 -8.94 -8.61 12.01
CA LYS A 80 -8.88 -7.62 10.93
C LYS A 80 -7.82 -7.98 9.90
N ASN A 81 -8.17 -7.81 8.63
CA ASN A 81 -7.28 -8.13 7.50
C ASN A 81 -6.66 -6.89 6.83
N TRP A 82 -6.60 -5.76 7.56
CA TRP A 82 -6.15 -4.47 7.03
C TRP A 82 -4.82 -4.04 7.64
N TYR A 83 -3.91 -4.97 7.80
CA TYR A 83 -2.62 -4.70 8.44
C TYR A 83 -1.81 -3.65 7.70
N ASP A 84 -1.83 -3.67 6.37
CA ASP A 84 -1.19 -2.67 5.53
C ASP A 84 -1.72 -1.26 5.80
N VAL A 85 -3.03 -1.09 5.89
CA VAL A 85 -3.68 0.20 6.22
C VAL A 85 -3.35 0.62 7.66
N THR A 86 -3.51 -0.30 8.63
CA THR A 86 -3.26 -0.02 10.05
C THR A 86 -1.82 0.38 10.29
N ILE A 87 -0.86 -0.39 9.77
CA ILE A 87 0.56 -0.12 9.95
C ILE A 87 0.98 1.17 9.23
N SER A 88 0.40 1.46 8.05
CA SER A 88 0.65 2.73 7.36
C SER A 88 0.20 3.94 8.18
N HIS A 89 -0.98 3.87 8.79
CA HIS A 89 -1.48 4.96 9.64
C HIS A 89 -0.69 5.09 10.93
N GLU A 90 -0.32 3.98 11.57
CA GLU A 90 0.52 3.99 12.78
C GLU A 90 1.91 4.54 12.50
N SER A 91 2.49 4.26 11.34
CA SER A 91 3.73 4.88 10.87
C SER A 91 3.62 6.40 10.87
N LEU A 92 2.59 6.95 10.22
CA LEU A 92 2.35 8.40 10.16
C LEU A 92 2.10 9.02 11.54
N LYS A 93 1.30 8.38 12.41
CA LYS A 93 1.03 8.85 13.78
C LYS A 93 2.29 8.94 14.63
N ARG A 94 3.28 8.08 14.39
CA ARG A 94 4.57 8.06 15.09
C ARG A 94 5.59 9.01 14.52
N GLY A 95 5.20 9.87 13.55
CA GLY A 95 6.06 10.87 12.93
C GLY A 95 6.94 10.37 11.81
N PHE A 96 6.76 9.11 11.37
CA PHE A 96 7.40 8.63 10.15
C PHE A 96 6.67 9.16 8.91
N GLN A 97 7.37 9.09 7.77
CA GLN A 97 6.80 9.31 6.45
C GLN A 97 6.75 7.98 5.70
N ASN A 98 5.65 7.71 5.02
CA ASN A 98 5.58 6.60 4.08
C ASN A 98 5.84 7.13 2.66
N TYR A 99 6.54 6.36 1.85
CA TYR A 99 6.91 6.78 0.50
C TYR A 99 6.45 5.77 -0.54
N LEU A 100 5.90 6.26 -1.63
CA LEU A 100 5.57 5.48 -2.81
C LEU A 100 6.59 5.77 -3.92
N PHE A 101 7.20 4.71 -4.43
CA PHE A 101 8.19 4.72 -5.48
C PHE A 101 7.52 4.36 -6.81
N THR A 102 7.08 5.36 -7.56
CA THR A 102 6.49 5.12 -8.88
C THR A 102 7.56 4.87 -9.95
N THR A 103 8.84 5.06 -9.59
CA THR A 103 10.00 4.62 -10.39
C THR A 103 10.23 3.11 -10.35
N LEU A 104 9.59 2.39 -9.43
CA LEU A 104 9.75 0.96 -9.21
C LEU A 104 8.41 0.23 -9.41
N PRO A 105 7.98 0.03 -10.67
CA PRO A 105 6.71 -0.65 -10.94
C PRO A 105 6.81 -2.15 -10.65
N VAL A 106 5.78 -2.68 -9.99
CA VAL A 106 5.59 -4.10 -9.73
C VAL A 106 4.32 -4.57 -10.41
N TRP A 107 4.43 -5.57 -11.25
CA TRP A 107 3.24 -6.19 -11.80
C TRP A 107 2.47 -6.90 -10.69
N HIS A 108 1.26 -6.44 -10.47
CA HIS A 108 0.35 -6.98 -9.47
C HIS A 108 -0.97 -7.40 -10.11
N ARG A 109 -1.31 -8.66 -9.95
CA ARG A 109 -2.60 -9.21 -10.35
C ARG A 109 -3.54 -9.21 -9.14
N PRO A 110 -4.51 -8.29 -9.08
CA PRO A 110 -5.43 -8.23 -7.95
C PRO A 110 -6.15 -9.57 -7.76
N HIS A 111 -6.06 -10.13 -6.56
CA HIS A 111 -6.74 -11.39 -6.26
C HIS A 111 -8.26 -11.24 -6.32
N SER A 112 -8.94 -12.25 -6.87
CA SER A 112 -10.41 -12.32 -6.94
C SER A 112 -11.06 -12.55 -5.56
N SER A 113 -10.28 -12.72 -4.50
CA SER A 113 -10.75 -13.06 -3.15
C SER A 113 -11.71 -12.03 -2.53
N ARG A 114 -11.83 -10.84 -3.11
CA ARG A 114 -12.73 -9.78 -2.63
C ARG A 114 -13.50 -9.13 -3.79
N PRO A 115 -14.38 -9.85 -4.49
CA PRO A 115 -15.09 -9.35 -5.67
C PRO A 115 -15.95 -8.13 -5.37
N TRP A 116 -16.43 -7.98 -4.12
CA TRP A 116 -17.21 -6.84 -3.69
C TRP A 116 -16.41 -5.52 -3.66
N LYS A 117 -15.07 -5.55 -3.47
CA LYS A 117 -14.23 -4.34 -3.58
C LYS A 117 -14.11 -3.83 -5.00
N GLN A 118 -14.16 -4.72 -5.97
CA GLN A 118 -14.16 -4.33 -7.38
C GLN A 118 -15.44 -3.55 -7.75
N LEU A 119 -16.52 -3.76 -7.00
CA LEU A 119 -17.77 -3.01 -7.19
C LEU A 119 -17.56 -1.51 -6.96
N LYS A 120 -16.61 -1.08 -6.11
CA LYS A 120 -16.31 0.35 -5.89
C LYS A 120 -16.03 1.08 -7.21
N TYR A 121 -15.43 0.39 -8.17
CA TYR A 121 -15.07 0.95 -9.47
C TYR A 121 -16.09 0.62 -10.57
N LYS A 122 -16.76 -0.53 -10.46
CA LYS A 122 -17.75 -0.98 -11.46
C LYS A 122 -19.15 -0.47 -11.18
N ASN A 123 -19.54 -0.42 -9.91
CA ASN A 123 -20.86 0.04 -9.46
C ASN A 123 -20.75 0.63 -8.04
N PRO A 124 -20.34 1.92 -7.91
CA PRO A 124 -20.14 2.58 -6.63
C PRO A 124 -21.35 2.54 -5.71
N LEU A 125 -22.55 2.74 -6.27
CA LEU A 125 -23.81 2.74 -5.49
C LEU A 125 -24.03 1.39 -4.79
N LYS A 126 -23.87 0.28 -5.53
CA LYS A 126 -23.97 -1.07 -4.97
C LYS A 126 -22.88 -1.35 -3.94
N TYR A 127 -21.65 -0.86 -4.18
CA TYR A 127 -20.54 -0.99 -3.23
C TYR A 127 -20.87 -0.30 -1.89
N TYR A 128 -21.27 0.98 -1.91
CA TYR A 128 -21.57 1.71 -0.70
C TYR A 128 -22.80 1.15 0.02
N TRP A 129 -23.82 0.72 -0.71
CA TRP A 129 -24.98 0.04 -0.13
C TRP A 129 -24.56 -1.23 0.63
N LEU A 130 -23.74 -2.10 0.03
CA LEU A 130 -23.23 -3.31 0.68
C LEU A 130 -22.32 -2.97 1.87
N LYS A 131 -21.49 -1.94 1.74
CA LYS A 131 -20.62 -1.47 2.82
C LYS A 131 -21.41 -1.09 4.07
N TYR A 132 -22.49 -0.34 3.91
CA TYR A 132 -23.28 0.15 5.04
C TYR A 132 -24.26 -0.90 5.58
N THR A 133 -24.91 -1.66 4.73
CA THR A 133 -25.95 -2.63 5.15
C THR A 133 -25.36 -3.93 5.69
N LYS A 134 -24.25 -4.40 5.12
CA LYS A 134 -23.60 -5.66 5.51
C LYS A 134 -22.32 -5.46 6.33
N GLY A 135 -21.98 -4.23 6.67
CA GLY A 135 -20.79 -3.92 7.45
C GLY A 135 -19.46 -4.33 6.78
N LEU A 136 -19.47 -4.50 5.47
CA LEU A 136 -18.27 -4.84 4.71
C LEU A 136 -17.31 -3.64 4.71
N ASP A 137 -16.01 -3.90 4.84
CA ASP A 137 -14.97 -2.85 4.87
C ASP A 137 -14.98 -1.95 6.12
N LYS A 138 -15.46 -2.45 7.25
CA LYS A 138 -15.24 -1.77 8.53
C LYS A 138 -13.77 -1.93 8.93
N ILE A 139 -13.11 -0.80 9.08
CA ILE A 139 -11.76 -0.70 9.67
C ILE A 139 -11.91 -0.68 11.18
#